data_f35e744e9f55cd3d7717f9c10c8de8cd
#
_entry.id   f35e744e9f55cd3d7717f9c10c8de8cd
#
_cell.length_a   1.000
_cell.length_b   1.000
_cell.length_c   1.000
_cell.angle_alpha   90.00
_cell.angle_beta   90.00
_cell.angle_gamma   90.00
#
_symmetry.space_group_name_H-M   'P 1'
#
loop_
_entity.id
_entity.type
_entity.pdbx_description
1 polymer ?
#
loop_
_entity_poly.entity_id
_entity_poly.type
_entity_poly.pdbx_seq_one_letter_code
_entity_poly.pdbx_strand_id
1 'polypeptide(L)'
;MPDSLDTFRLAAPIFVDANIFLFHAFAHPQHGEAARRFLERVELAEVNAVTSVLVENEVLFKILAQEAAGRLHRPTLWSVRQALRGDLAFREQAYRPARQYLGYIEALTHKGLVLVDVTAGQMQRAVDLGCQFGLLITDATHVATWQAHGIAHVATGDEDLWQVPGTTAWVP
;
A
#
# COMPACT_ATOMS: atom_id res chain seq x y z
N MET A 1 2.55 13.98 -16.93
CA MET A 1 1.28 13.44 -16.42
C MET A 1 1.49 11.96 -16.18
N PRO A 2 0.91 11.37 -15.13
CA PRO A 2 1.03 9.94 -14.88
C PRO A 2 0.36 9.11 -15.99
N ASP A 3 0.84 7.91 -16.21
CA ASP A 3 0.27 6.96 -17.15
C ASP A 3 -0.85 6.13 -16.51
N SER A 4 -1.78 5.60 -17.33
CA SER A 4 -2.84 4.75 -16.79
C SER A 4 -2.32 3.36 -16.45
N LEU A 5 -2.63 2.88 -15.23
CA LEU A 5 -2.28 1.56 -14.73
C LEU A 5 -2.81 0.43 -15.63
N ASP A 6 -3.96 0.65 -16.26
CA ASP A 6 -4.54 -0.30 -17.22
C ASP A 6 -3.65 -0.52 -18.46
N THR A 7 -2.76 0.42 -18.76
CA THR A 7 -1.87 0.31 -19.95
C THR A 7 -0.46 -0.19 -19.61
N PHE A 8 -0.15 -0.44 -18.35
CA PHE A 8 1.17 -0.98 -17.96
C PHE A 8 1.39 -2.37 -18.58
N ARG A 9 2.40 -2.50 -19.46
CA ARG A 9 2.75 -3.74 -20.18
C ARG A 9 4.25 -3.97 -20.21
N LEU A 10 5.01 -3.28 -19.35
CA LEU A 10 6.46 -3.39 -19.31
C LEU A 10 6.88 -4.66 -18.58
N ALA A 11 7.98 -5.28 -19.02
CA ALA A 11 8.62 -6.37 -18.29
C ALA A 11 9.39 -5.89 -17.04
N ALA A 12 9.58 -4.58 -16.90
CA ALA A 12 10.24 -3.96 -15.74
C ALA A 12 9.38 -4.12 -14.48
N PRO A 13 10.01 -4.21 -13.30
CA PRO A 13 9.28 -4.28 -12.04
C PRO A 13 8.54 -2.96 -11.77
N ILE A 14 7.39 -3.07 -11.12
CA ILE A 14 6.57 -1.94 -10.67
C ILE A 14 6.36 -2.03 -9.14
N PHE A 15 6.67 -0.95 -8.43
CA PHE A 15 6.36 -0.86 -7.00
C PHE A 15 4.88 -0.56 -6.81
N VAL A 16 4.23 -1.31 -5.94
CA VAL A 16 2.80 -1.18 -5.64
C VAL A 16 2.64 -0.50 -4.29
N ASP A 17 2.08 0.69 -4.32
CA ASP A 17 1.82 1.52 -3.15
C ASP A 17 0.55 1.08 -2.39
N ALA A 18 0.44 1.48 -1.12
CA ALA A 18 -0.64 1.11 -0.23
C ALA A 18 -2.03 1.47 -0.77
N ASN A 19 -2.16 2.61 -1.45
CA ASN A 19 -3.46 3.04 -1.95
C ASN A 19 -4.04 2.11 -3.02
N ILE A 20 -3.23 1.41 -3.82
CA ILE A 20 -3.73 0.42 -4.78
C ILE A 20 -4.42 -0.74 -4.06
N PHE A 21 -3.80 -1.28 -3.02
CA PHE A 21 -4.41 -2.31 -2.18
C PHE A 21 -5.66 -1.81 -1.46
N LEU A 22 -5.64 -0.56 -0.98
CA LEU A 22 -6.77 0.04 -0.28
C LEU A 22 -7.95 0.35 -1.22
N PHE A 23 -7.70 0.80 -2.45
CA PHE A 23 -8.74 0.97 -3.45
C PHE A 23 -9.43 -0.34 -3.78
N HIS A 24 -8.67 -1.43 -3.85
CA HIS A 24 -9.21 -2.78 -4.00
C HIS A 24 -9.98 -3.23 -2.75
N ALA A 25 -9.35 -3.13 -1.56
CA ALA A 25 -9.93 -3.61 -0.29
C ALA A 25 -11.28 -2.95 0.05
N PHE A 26 -11.40 -1.65 -0.26
CA PHE A 26 -12.59 -0.85 0.04
C PHE A 26 -13.53 -0.69 -1.15
N ALA A 27 -13.27 -1.36 -2.27
CA ALA A 27 -14.02 -1.21 -3.51
C ALA A 27 -14.24 0.29 -3.86
N HIS A 28 -13.15 1.07 -3.90
CA HIS A 28 -13.20 2.52 -4.08
C HIS A 28 -14.02 2.90 -5.33
N PRO A 29 -14.99 3.82 -5.24
CA PRO A 29 -15.95 4.06 -6.33
C PRO A 29 -15.33 4.42 -7.68
N GLN A 30 -14.20 5.14 -7.67
CA GLN A 30 -13.52 5.62 -8.89
C GLN A 30 -12.32 4.74 -9.29
N HIS A 31 -11.56 4.25 -8.32
CA HIS A 31 -10.27 3.58 -8.55
C HIS A 31 -10.28 2.08 -8.26
N GLY A 32 -11.31 1.59 -7.57
CA GLY A 32 -11.36 0.19 -7.10
C GLY A 32 -11.34 -0.81 -8.25
N GLU A 33 -12.03 -0.53 -9.35
CA GLU A 33 -12.08 -1.43 -10.49
C GLU A 33 -10.74 -1.51 -11.25
N ALA A 34 -10.06 -0.37 -11.43
CA ALA A 34 -8.73 -0.36 -12.05
C ALA A 34 -7.68 -1.05 -11.15
N ALA A 35 -7.74 -0.81 -9.83
CA ALA A 35 -6.90 -1.50 -8.86
C ALA A 35 -7.14 -3.02 -8.87
N ARG A 36 -8.40 -3.46 -8.92
CA ARG A 36 -8.78 -4.87 -9.01
C ARG A 36 -8.18 -5.53 -10.26
N ARG A 37 -8.41 -4.94 -11.44
CA ARG A 37 -7.85 -5.47 -12.71
C ARG A 37 -6.33 -5.55 -12.68
N PHE A 38 -5.67 -4.55 -12.09
CA PHE A 38 -4.22 -4.57 -11.96
C PHE A 38 -3.74 -5.71 -11.05
N LEU A 39 -4.36 -5.87 -9.86
CA LEU A 39 -4.00 -6.94 -8.93
C LEU A 39 -4.33 -8.34 -9.48
N GLU A 40 -5.37 -8.50 -10.29
CA GLU A 40 -5.64 -9.75 -11.02
C GLU A 40 -4.50 -10.09 -11.99
N ARG A 41 -3.92 -9.10 -12.67
CA ARG A 41 -2.76 -9.32 -13.54
C ARG A 41 -1.51 -9.69 -12.73
N VAL A 42 -1.35 -9.14 -11.53
CA VAL A 42 -0.31 -9.58 -10.59
C VAL A 42 -0.54 -11.04 -10.18
N GLU A 43 -1.78 -11.40 -9.85
CA GLU A 43 -2.15 -12.79 -9.51
C GLU A 43 -1.89 -13.76 -10.65
N LEU A 44 -2.06 -13.35 -11.90
CA LEU A 44 -1.75 -14.15 -13.09
C LEU A 44 -0.26 -14.16 -13.47
N ALA A 45 0.59 -13.49 -12.67
CA ALA A 45 2.02 -13.30 -12.94
C ALA A 45 2.31 -12.58 -14.28
N GLU A 46 1.38 -11.77 -14.77
CA GLU A 46 1.54 -10.94 -15.97
C GLU A 46 2.31 -9.64 -15.67
N VAL A 47 2.47 -9.30 -14.40
CA VAL A 47 3.15 -8.09 -13.91
C VAL A 47 4.15 -8.48 -12.84
N ASN A 48 5.38 -8.00 -12.96
CA ASN A 48 6.42 -8.13 -11.93
C ASN A 48 6.18 -7.06 -10.85
N ALA A 49 5.28 -7.32 -9.93
CA ALA A 49 4.93 -6.38 -8.87
C ALA A 49 5.86 -6.55 -7.66
N VAL A 50 6.24 -5.42 -7.07
CA VAL A 50 7.03 -5.37 -5.83
C VAL A 50 6.31 -4.48 -4.84
N THR A 51 6.23 -4.89 -3.60
CA THR A 51 5.73 -4.05 -2.50
C THR A 51 6.60 -4.27 -1.26
N SER A 52 6.38 -3.53 -0.18
CA SER A 52 7.19 -3.66 1.04
C SER A 52 6.37 -4.03 2.26
N VAL A 53 7.04 -4.57 3.29
CA VAL A 53 6.43 -4.82 4.60
C VAL A 53 5.84 -3.55 5.24
N LEU A 54 6.37 -2.35 4.88
CA LEU A 54 5.82 -1.09 5.36
C LEU A 54 4.48 -0.77 4.67
N VAL A 55 4.37 -1.01 3.36
CA VAL A 55 3.11 -0.92 2.62
C VAL A 55 2.08 -1.89 3.19
N GLU A 56 2.48 -3.14 3.41
CA GLU A 56 1.60 -4.15 4.02
C GLU A 56 1.08 -3.69 5.39
N ASN A 57 1.97 -3.21 6.27
CA ASN A 57 1.59 -2.67 7.58
C ASN A 57 0.61 -1.49 7.45
N GLU A 58 0.83 -0.57 6.52
CA GLU A 58 -0.06 0.56 6.29
C GLU A 58 -1.45 0.12 5.83
N VAL A 59 -1.52 -0.82 4.89
CA VAL A 59 -2.78 -1.40 4.39
C VAL A 59 -3.56 -2.05 5.52
N LEU A 60 -2.91 -2.92 6.29
CA LEU A 60 -3.55 -3.63 7.41
C LEU A 60 -4.00 -2.67 8.51
N PHE A 61 -3.20 -1.64 8.81
CA PHE A 61 -3.56 -0.60 9.77
C PHE A 61 -4.81 0.18 9.32
N LYS A 62 -4.88 0.60 8.06
CA LYS A 62 -6.02 1.36 7.53
C LYS A 62 -7.29 0.51 7.49
N ILE A 63 -7.20 -0.77 7.11
CA ILE A 63 -8.33 -1.71 7.15
C ILE A 63 -8.83 -1.89 8.58
N LEU A 64 -7.93 -2.16 9.53
CA LEU A 64 -8.27 -2.29 10.95
C LEU A 64 -8.91 -1.01 11.50
N ALA A 65 -8.32 0.15 11.20
CA ALA A 65 -8.80 1.44 11.70
C ALA A 65 -10.21 1.77 11.18
N GLN A 66 -10.47 1.54 9.89
CA GLN A 66 -11.78 1.76 9.28
C GLN A 66 -12.84 0.82 9.87
N GLU A 67 -12.52 -0.47 9.99
CA GLU A 67 -13.44 -1.46 10.56
C GLU A 67 -13.76 -1.15 12.03
N ALA A 68 -12.76 -0.85 12.83
CA ALA A 68 -12.93 -0.49 14.23
C ALA A 68 -13.71 0.83 14.39
N ALA A 69 -13.44 1.82 13.54
CA ALA A 69 -14.16 3.10 13.55
C ALA A 69 -15.64 2.93 13.19
N GLY A 70 -15.95 2.10 12.18
CA GLY A 70 -17.33 1.83 11.77
C GLY A 70 -18.21 1.17 12.85
N ARG A 71 -17.60 0.59 13.89
CA ARG A 71 -18.28 -0.07 15.02
C ARG A 71 -18.47 0.84 16.23
N LEU A 72 -17.90 2.04 16.22
CA LEU A 72 -17.94 2.98 17.35
C LEU A 72 -18.78 4.20 17.03
N HIS A 73 -19.48 4.71 18.06
CA HIS A 73 -20.13 6.01 17.98
C HIS A 73 -19.08 7.10 18.22
N ARG A 74 -18.89 8.00 17.26
CA ARG A 74 -17.87 9.07 17.28
C ARG A 74 -16.44 8.52 17.50
N PRO A 75 -15.89 7.76 16.55
CA PRO A 75 -14.58 7.14 16.69
C PRO A 75 -13.48 8.19 16.78
N THR A 76 -12.55 7.94 17.69
CA THR A 76 -11.25 8.62 17.80
C THR A 76 -10.18 7.54 17.90
N LEU A 77 -8.93 7.86 17.59
CA LEU A 77 -7.84 6.90 17.75
C LEU A 77 -7.77 6.37 19.20
N TRP A 78 -8.06 7.22 20.18
CA TRP A 78 -8.10 6.83 21.59
C TRP A 78 -9.23 5.84 21.88
N SER A 79 -10.47 6.11 21.43
CA SER A 79 -11.61 5.21 21.67
C SER A 79 -11.43 3.86 20.98
N VAL A 80 -10.88 3.84 19.76
CA VAL A 80 -10.51 2.60 19.05
C VAL A 80 -9.50 1.79 19.88
N ARG A 81 -8.43 2.42 20.37
CA ARG A 81 -7.44 1.74 21.22
C ARG A 81 -8.04 1.19 22.51
N GLN A 82 -8.95 1.92 23.16
CA GLN A 82 -9.62 1.44 24.38
C GLN A 82 -10.51 0.24 24.09
N ALA A 83 -11.32 0.29 23.03
CA ALA A 83 -12.18 -0.83 22.62
C ALA A 83 -11.34 -2.08 22.28
N LEU A 84 -10.25 -1.92 21.51
CA LEU A 84 -9.33 -3.03 21.19
C LEU A 84 -8.67 -3.64 22.45
N ARG A 85 -8.45 -2.86 23.50
CA ARG A 85 -7.85 -3.35 24.76
C ARG A 85 -8.87 -4.01 25.68
N GLY A 86 -10.06 -3.43 25.78
CA GLY A 86 -11.05 -3.80 26.78
C GLY A 86 -12.03 -4.89 26.35
N ASP A 87 -12.24 -5.10 25.06
CA ASP A 87 -13.26 -6.01 24.52
C ASP A 87 -12.64 -7.02 23.53
N LEU A 88 -12.61 -8.29 23.94
CA LEU A 88 -12.08 -9.37 23.11
C LEU A 88 -12.94 -9.60 21.86
N ALA A 89 -14.26 -9.56 21.98
CA ALA A 89 -15.16 -9.80 20.86
C ALA A 89 -15.05 -8.66 19.83
N PHE A 90 -14.97 -7.41 20.29
CA PHE A 90 -14.69 -6.26 19.45
C PHE A 90 -13.35 -6.43 18.71
N ARG A 91 -12.29 -6.81 19.42
CA ARG A 91 -10.95 -7.03 18.85
C ARG A 91 -10.96 -8.08 17.75
N GLU A 92 -11.56 -9.24 18.01
CA GLU A 92 -11.63 -10.32 17.03
C GLU A 92 -12.38 -9.90 15.76
N GLN A 93 -13.49 -9.17 15.93
CA GLN A 93 -14.28 -8.67 14.81
C GLN A 93 -13.53 -7.58 14.04
N ALA A 94 -12.88 -6.65 14.72
CA ALA A 94 -12.14 -5.55 14.07
C ALA A 94 -10.93 -6.06 13.28
N TYR A 95 -10.23 -7.10 13.76
CA TYR A 95 -9.07 -7.68 13.07
C TYR A 95 -9.43 -8.65 11.94
N ARG A 96 -10.69 -9.13 11.85
CA ARG A 96 -11.08 -10.11 10.84
C ARG A 96 -10.80 -9.66 9.40
N PRO A 97 -11.22 -8.46 8.95
CA PRO A 97 -10.94 -8.00 7.59
C PRO A 97 -9.44 -7.85 7.32
N ALA A 98 -8.67 -7.35 8.29
CA ALA A 98 -7.21 -7.24 8.16
C ALA A 98 -6.55 -8.60 7.98
N ARG A 99 -6.94 -9.63 8.75
CA ARG A 99 -6.44 -11.01 8.58
C ARG A 99 -6.81 -11.59 7.20
N GLN A 100 -8.02 -11.36 6.73
CA GLN A 100 -8.46 -11.83 5.41
C GLN A 100 -7.63 -11.17 4.30
N TYR A 101 -7.38 -9.87 4.43
CA TYR A 101 -6.60 -9.14 3.44
C TYR A 101 -5.10 -9.49 3.49
N LEU A 102 -4.54 -9.75 4.67
CA LEU A 102 -3.19 -10.31 4.81
C LEU A 102 -3.08 -11.63 4.05
N GLY A 103 -4.02 -12.55 4.23
CA GLY A 103 -4.05 -13.82 3.46
C GLY A 103 -4.16 -13.60 1.94
N TYR A 104 -4.83 -12.54 1.49
CA TYR A 104 -4.85 -12.17 0.07
C TYR A 104 -3.46 -11.69 -0.41
N ILE A 105 -2.80 -10.79 0.34
CA ILE A 105 -1.43 -10.35 0.00
C ILE A 105 -0.45 -11.55 -0.01
N GLU A 106 -0.52 -12.42 1.01
CA GLU A 106 0.28 -13.64 1.05
C GLU A 106 0.03 -14.53 -0.19
N ALA A 107 -1.21 -14.68 -0.63
CA ALA A 107 -1.52 -15.44 -1.84
C ALA A 107 -0.89 -14.81 -3.09
N LEU A 108 -0.85 -13.47 -3.19
CA LEU A 108 -0.18 -12.77 -4.28
C LEU A 108 1.34 -12.99 -4.27
N THR A 109 1.98 -13.15 -3.10
CA THR A 109 3.43 -13.43 -3.02
C THR A 109 3.81 -14.80 -3.57
N HIS A 110 2.88 -15.72 -3.64
CA HIS A 110 3.07 -17.02 -4.32
C HIS A 110 2.86 -16.96 -5.85
N LYS A 111 2.60 -15.77 -6.38
CA LYS A 111 2.27 -15.50 -7.79
C LYS A 111 3.25 -14.46 -8.37
N GLY A 112 2.77 -13.25 -8.63
CA GLY A 112 3.52 -12.17 -9.27
C GLY A 112 3.96 -11.02 -8.35
N LEU A 113 3.73 -11.10 -7.03
CA LEU A 113 4.09 -10.07 -6.06
C LEU A 113 5.35 -10.46 -5.28
N VAL A 114 6.33 -9.57 -5.24
CA VAL A 114 7.51 -9.71 -4.37
C VAL A 114 7.35 -8.77 -3.17
N LEU A 115 7.39 -9.32 -1.97
CA LEU A 115 7.39 -8.54 -0.73
C LEU A 115 8.84 -8.32 -0.28
N VAL A 116 9.25 -7.04 -0.11
CA VAL A 116 10.61 -6.68 0.31
C VAL A 116 10.62 -6.05 1.71
N ASP A 117 11.72 -6.27 2.42
CA ASP A 117 11.96 -5.65 3.73
C ASP A 117 12.30 -4.17 3.58
N VAL A 118 12.07 -3.41 4.66
CA VAL A 118 12.55 -2.04 4.82
C VAL A 118 13.72 -2.03 5.79
N THR A 119 14.88 -1.62 5.29
CA THR A 119 16.12 -1.62 6.05
C THR A 119 16.36 -0.32 6.81
N ALA A 120 17.23 -0.35 7.83
CA ALA A 120 17.65 0.85 8.55
C ALA A 120 18.29 1.91 7.62
N GLY A 121 19.03 1.48 6.59
CA GLY A 121 19.61 2.37 5.60
C GLY A 121 18.56 3.10 4.76
N GLN A 122 17.48 2.42 4.38
CA GLN A 122 16.34 3.03 3.69
C GLN A 122 15.62 4.04 4.60
N MET A 123 15.44 3.74 5.88
CA MET A 123 14.87 4.68 6.85
C MET A 123 15.74 5.95 7.02
N GLN A 124 17.06 5.81 7.05
CA GLN A 124 17.96 6.96 7.08
C GLN A 124 17.84 7.79 5.80
N ARG A 125 17.86 7.13 4.64
CA ARG A 125 17.67 7.79 3.33
C ARG A 125 16.35 8.51 3.20
N ALA A 126 15.27 7.98 3.80
CA ALA A 126 13.94 8.57 3.80
C ALA A 126 13.92 9.98 4.41
N VAL A 127 14.71 10.24 5.45
CA VAL A 127 14.81 11.58 6.06
C VAL A 127 15.34 12.61 5.05
N ASP A 128 16.38 12.24 4.28
CA ASP A 128 16.94 13.12 3.25
C ASP A 128 15.95 13.35 2.11
N LEU A 129 15.29 12.29 1.64
CA LEU A 129 14.29 12.36 0.58
C LEU A 129 13.05 13.16 1.01
N GLY A 130 12.57 12.97 2.24
CA GLY A 130 11.48 13.75 2.81
C GLY A 130 11.80 15.25 2.84
N CYS A 131 13.01 15.60 3.28
CA CYS A 131 13.47 16.98 3.28
C CYS A 131 13.63 17.55 1.86
N GLN A 132 14.15 16.75 0.93
CA GLN A 132 14.40 17.17 -0.45
C GLN A 132 13.12 17.38 -1.27
N PHE A 133 12.12 16.50 -1.10
CA PHE A 133 10.91 16.47 -1.93
C PHE A 133 9.64 16.89 -1.20
N GLY A 134 9.72 17.26 0.09
CA GLY A 134 8.56 17.66 0.87
C GLY A 134 7.61 16.50 1.23
N LEU A 135 8.12 15.26 1.26
CA LEU A 135 7.33 14.06 1.54
C LEU A 135 7.21 13.80 3.05
N LEU A 136 6.11 13.18 3.46
CA LEU A 136 6.02 12.59 4.78
C LEU A 136 6.98 11.40 4.89
N ILE A 137 7.36 11.07 6.14
CA ILE A 137 8.41 10.06 6.37
C ILE A 137 8.02 8.66 5.82
N THR A 138 6.75 8.32 5.85
CA THR A 138 6.26 7.04 5.29
C THR A 138 6.44 7.02 3.77
N ASP A 139 6.00 8.07 3.07
CA ASP A 139 6.08 8.20 1.62
C ASP A 139 7.55 8.25 1.18
N ALA A 140 8.38 9.02 1.88
CA ALA A 140 9.82 9.05 1.66
C ALA A 140 10.50 7.68 1.88
N THR A 141 9.97 6.85 2.81
CA THR A 141 10.47 5.49 3.03
C THR A 141 10.08 4.57 1.88
N HIS A 142 8.86 4.72 1.32
CA HIS A 142 8.49 4.00 0.10
C HIS A 142 9.42 4.38 -1.05
N VAL A 143 9.69 5.69 -1.26
CA VAL A 143 10.66 6.16 -2.26
C VAL A 143 12.03 5.55 -2.05
N ALA A 144 12.58 5.61 -0.83
CA ALA A 144 13.87 5.01 -0.51
C ALA A 144 13.91 3.51 -0.81
N THR A 145 12.78 2.82 -0.56
CA THR A 145 12.66 1.37 -0.79
C THR A 145 12.70 1.05 -2.28
N TRP A 146 11.83 1.65 -3.11
CA TRP A 146 11.84 1.32 -4.54
C TRP A 146 13.13 1.75 -5.25
N GLN A 147 13.73 2.90 -4.85
CA GLN A 147 15.03 3.33 -5.36
C GLN A 147 16.16 2.34 -5.02
N ALA A 148 16.19 1.81 -3.80
CA ALA A 148 17.16 0.82 -3.38
C ALA A 148 17.07 -0.51 -4.18
N HIS A 149 15.87 -0.81 -4.69
CA HIS A 149 15.63 -1.97 -5.56
C HIS A 149 15.75 -1.66 -7.06
N GLY A 150 16.16 -0.43 -7.43
CA GLY A 150 16.31 -0.01 -8.83
C GLY A 150 14.98 0.04 -9.59
N ILE A 151 13.86 0.24 -8.89
CA ILE A 151 12.53 0.30 -9.49
C ILE A 151 12.24 1.75 -9.89
N ALA A 152 11.82 1.95 -11.15
CA ALA A 152 11.48 3.25 -11.69
C ALA A 152 9.98 3.44 -11.92
N HIS A 153 9.18 2.37 -11.86
CA HIS A 153 7.74 2.42 -12.06
C HIS A 153 7.00 2.23 -10.75
N VAL A 154 5.99 3.07 -10.48
CA VAL A 154 5.20 3.02 -9.25
C VAL A 154 3.72 3.06 -9.58
N ALA A 155 2.97 2.06 -9.12
CA ALA A 155 1.51 2.04 -9.12
C ALA A 155 1.03 2.80 -7.89
N THR A 156 0.47 3.99 -8.07
CA THR A 156 0.02 4.85 -6.97
C THR A 156 -1.08 5.80 -7.41
N GLY A 157 -1.99 6.15 -6.50
CA GLY A 157 -2.93 7.26 -6.66
C GLY A 157 -2.49 8.52 -5.90
N ASP A 158 -1.31 8.52 -5.30
CA ASP A 158 -0.81 9.63 -4.51
C ASP A 158 -0.03 10.62 -5.38
N GLU A 159 -0.53 11.85 -5.48
CA GLU A 159 0.06 12.92 -6.28
C GLU A 159 1.44 13.37 -5.76
N ASP A 160 1.70 13.25 -4.46
CA ASP A 160 2.98 13.62 -3.87
C ASP A 160 4.12 12.72 -4.39
N LEU A 161 3.81 11.48 -4.77
CA LEU A 161 4.77 10.54 -5.33
C LEU A 161 5.04 10.74 -6.83
N TRP A 162 4.16 11.44 -7.56
CA TRP A 162 4.32 11.64 -9.01
C TRP A 162 5.51 12.53 -9.38
N GLN A 163 5.93 13.41 -8.46
CA GLN A 163 7.00 14.39 -8.71
C GLN A 163 8.39 13.87 -8.31
N VAL A 164 8.50 12.62 -7.85
CA VAL A 164 9.80 12.06 -7.48
C VAL A 164 10.64 11.83 -8.75
N PRO A 165 11.80 12.48 -8.88
CA PRO A 165 12.63 12.36 -10.08
C PRO A 165 13.07 10.92 -10.34
N GLY A 166 13.07 10.53 -11.63
CA GLY A 166 13.44 9.17 -12.05
C GLY A 166 12.34 8.12 -11.82
N THR A 167 11.15 8.55 -11.41
CA THR A 167 9.99 7.68 -11.20
C THR A 167 8.92 7.96 -12.25
N THR A 168 8.31 6.91 -12.81
CA THR A 168 7.12 6.98 -13.64
C THR A 168 5.93 6.48 -12.83
N ALA A 169 4.98 7.36 -12.56
CA ALA A 169 3.76 7.02 -11.84
C ALA A 169 2.70 6.44 -12.78
N TRP A 170 2.06 5.36 -12.35
CA TRP A 170 0.95 4.68 -13.02
C TRP A 170 -0.27 4.73 -12.11
N VAL A 171 -1.34 5.39 -12.59
CA VAL A 171 -2.53 5.68 -11.79
C VAL A 171 -3.72 4.82 -12.18
N PRO A 172 -4.55 4.41 -11.21
CA PRO A 172 -5.76 3.64 -11.44
C PRO A 172 -6.92 4.44 -12.04
#